data_84a8bdd8c01ff377379c791e0e0afe29
#
_entry.id   84a8bdd8c01ff377379c791e0e0afe29
#
_cell.length_a   1.000
_cell.length_b   1.000
_cell.length_c   1.000
_cell.angle_alpha   90.00
_cell.angle_beta   90.00
_cell.angle_gamma   90.00
#
_symmetry.space_group_name_H-M   'P 1'
#
loop_
_entity.id
_entity.type
_entity.pdbx_description
1 polymer ?
#
loop_
_entity_poly.entity_id
_entity_poly.type
_entity_poly.pdbx_seq_one_letter_code
_entity_poly.pdbx_strand_id
1 'polypeptide(L)'
;MKRMPLVSAAAAALLLAGCGTGAESPEAEGLDPAEPVAVNVAETAGVPSAYLNYGVQQGFFEEQGLDVTVDVSAGGAAAVPGLMSGGLQLAGSNTVSALLAVEKGLPITMVAPGTFGSETEGEDFSAVLVAENSDIREPADLAGSTIAVNTLENIGDVTISAALEEHGVDPAGVEFVEIGFPDMIPALERGQIDAAWEIEPFVTIGAESGARPVLWPYVEARPGLMVGSYLATQEYREQNPEVIEAFRNGLEATAASVAEDPDAFRTALPDLARVTPEVAGSMTLPQWKSEIDVESLEFIEEQMREHGLISEPVDVGAVVAD
;
A
#
# COMPACT_ATOMS: atom_id res chain seq x y z
N MET A 1 -9.06 -62.84 71.30
CA MET A 1 -10.44 -63.35 71.11
C MET A 1 -11.27 -62.30 70.39
N LYS A 2 -12.04 -62.72 69.40
CA LYS A 2 -13.09 -62.08 68.56
C LYS A 2 -12.56 -61.51 67.25
N ARG A 3 -12.62 -62.37 66.21
CA ARG A 3 -13.62 -62.61 65.17
C ARG A 3 -13.70 -61.47 64.12
N MET A 4 -13.08 -61.76 62.97
CA MET A 4 -13.44 -61.13 61.64
C MET A 4 -14.85 -61.53 61.23
N PRO A 5 -15.49 -60.71 60.42
CA PRO A 5 -16.13 -61.30 59.23
C PRO A 5 -15.65 -60.68 57.89
N LEU A 6 -15.56 -61.59 56.91
CA LEU A 6 -15.47 -61.36 55.49
C LEU A 6 -16.67 -60.52 55.00
N VAL A 7 -16.40 -59.59 54.08
CA VAL A 7 -17.46 -59.12 53.17
C VAL A 7 -16.88 -59.07 51.77
N SER A 8 -17.67 -59.65 50.91
CA SER A 8 -17.44 -59.98 49.50
C SER A 8 -17.09 -58.83 48.60
N ALA A 9 -16.24 -59.15 47.60
CA ALA A 9 -15.97 -58.36 46.43
C ALA A 9 -17.15 -58.40 45.43
N ALA A 10 -17.63 -57.24 45.00
CA ALA A 10 -18.46 -57.10 43.82
C ALA A 10 -17.67 -56.31 42.78
N ALA A 11 -17.33 -57.02 41.69
CA ALA A 11 -16.67 -56.42 40.55
C ALA A 11 -17.70 -55.66 39.70
N ALA A 12 -17.59 -54.34 39.61
CA ALA A 12 -18.31 -53.55 38.65
C ALA A 12 -17.37 -53.18 37.49
N ALA A 13 -17.63 -53.77 36.35
CA ALA A 13 -16.99 -53.41 35.08
C ALA A 13 -17.55 -52.06 34.59
N LEU A 14 -16.72 -51.02 34.61
CA LEU A 14 -17.02 -49.74 33.95
C LEU A 14 -16.50 -49.80 32.51
N LEU A 15 -17.44 -49.79 31.57
CA LEU A 15 -17.21 -49.54 30.16
C LEU A 15 -16.83 -48.07 29.98
N LEU A 16 -15.59 -47.78 29.66
CA LEU A 16 -15.11 -46.47 29.20
C LEU A 16 -15.55 -46.28 27.75
N ALA A 17 -16.66 -45.58 27.55
CA ALA A 17 -17.00 -44.95 26.28
C ALA A 17 -16.05 -43.72 26.12
N GLY A 18 -15.02 -43.88 25.29
CA GLY A 18 -14.19 -42.75 24.87
C GLY A 18 -14.98 -41.88 23.88
N CYS A 19 -15.51 -40.76 24.39
CA CYS A 19 -15.81 -39.61 23.52
C CYS A 19 -14.50 -38.96 23.16
N GLY A 20 -14.08 -39.14 21.91
CA GLY A 20 -13.04 -38.30 21.30
C GLY A 20 -13.59 -36.88 21.14
N THR A 21 -13.28 -36.02 22.06
CA THR A 21 -13.38 -34.58 21.84
C THR A 21 -12.22 -34.23 20.91
N GLY A 22 -12.55 -34.00 19.61
CA GLY A 22 -11.65 -33.25 18.74
C GLY A 22 -11.34 -31.94 19.46
N ALA A 23 -10.09 -31.70 19.74
CA ALA A 23 -9.65 -30.36 20.11
C ALA A 23 -9.82 -29.50 18.83
N GLU A 24 -10.94 -28.79 18.74
CA GLU A 24 -11.01 -27.60 17.91
C GLU A 24 -9.93 -26.67 18.46
N SER A 25 -9.00 -26.32 17.62
CA SER A 25 -8.08 -25.20 17.91
C SER A 25 -8.98 -24.00 18.24
N PRO A 26 -8.69 -23.22 19.29
CA PRO A 26 -9.45 -22.01 19.54
C PRO A 26 -9.30 -21.15 18.27
N GLU A 27 -10.40 -20.90 17.56
CA GLU A 27 -10.49 -19.80 16.62
C GLU A 27 -10.07 -18.57 17.41
N ALA A 28 -9.12 -17.79 16.88
CA ALA A 28 -8.75 -16.52 17.49
C ALA A 28 -10.05 -15.71 17.64
N GLU A 29 -10.42 -15.38 18.87
CA GLU A 29 -11.56 -14.49 19.11
C GLU A 29 -11.17 -13.14 18.48
N GLY A 30 -11.88 -12.73 17.41
CA GLY A 30 -11.71 -11.41 16.79
C GLY A 30 -12.00 -10.28 17.80
N LEU A 31 -11.64 -9.07 17.44
CA LEU A 31 -11.92 -7.89 18.25
C LEU A 31 -13.45 -7.70 18.43
N ASP A 32 -13.85 -7.09 19.56
CA ASP A 32 -15.25 -6.78 19.82
C ASP A 32 -15.64 -5.45 19.15
N PRO A 33 -16.54 -5.44 18.15
CA PRO A 33 -17.00 -4.20 17.54
C PRO A 33 -17.71 -3.23 18.49
N ALA A 34 -18.17 -3.71 19.66
CA ALA A 34 -18.78 -2.87 20.67
C ALA A 34 -17.75 -2.08 21.52
N GLU A 35 -16.49 -2.51 21.51
CA GLU A 35 -15.37 -1.84 22.20
C GLU A 35 -14.18 -1.70 21.22
N PRO A 36 -14.29 -0.87 20.16
CA PRO A 36 -13.31 -0.82 19.08
C PRO A 36 -11.93 -0.33 19.56
N VAL A 37 -10.89 -0.93 19.01
CA VAL A 37 -9.50 -0.54 19.26
C VAL A 37 -9.13 0.63 18.36
N ALA A 38 -8.62 1.73 18.97
CA ALA A 38 -8.18 2.89 18.24
C ALA A 38 -6.86 2.60 17.48
N VAL A 39 -6.84 2.88 16.18
CA VAL A 39 -5.69 2.67 15.29
C VAL A 39 -5.43 3.93 14.45
N ASN A 40 -4.27 4.56 14.64
CA ASN A 40 -3.83 5.67 13.82
C ASN A 40 -3.03 5.14 12.63
N VAL A 41 -3.48 5.48 11.42
CA VAL A 41 -2.86 5.05 10.16
C VAL A 41 -2.45 6.27 9.36
N ALA A 42 -1.16 6.40 9.03
CA ALA A 42 -0.76 7.36 8.02
C ALA A 42 -1.00 6.80 6.62
N GLU A 43 -1.44 7.64 5.68
CA GLU A 43 -1.59 7.22 4.28
C GLU A 43 -1.16 8.34 3.32
N THR A 44 -0.65 7.95 2.15
CA THR A 44 -0.20 8.89 1.11
C THR A 44 -1.37 9.69 0.56
N ALA A 45 -1.17 10.99 0.37
CA ALA A 45 -2.16 11.87 -0.24
C ALA A 45 -2.62 11.39 -1.62
N GLY A 46 -3.87 11.62 -1.97
CA GLY A 46 -4.48 11.22 -3.24
C GLY A 46 -5.42 10.02 -3.09
N VAL A 47 -5.48 9.18 -4.12
CA VAL A 47 -6.37 8.00 -4.14
C VAL A 47 -6.08 7.01 -3.01
N PRO A 48 -4.82 6.76 -2.59
CA PRO A 48 -4.57 5.85 -1.47
C PRO A 48 -5.28 6.28 -0.18
N SER A 49 -5.14 7.56 0.23
CA SER A 49 -5.83 8.06 1.42
C SER A 49 -7.35 8.12 1.26
N ALA A 50 -7.84 8.40 0.05
CA ALA A 50 -9.26 8.40 -0.24
C ALA A 50 -9.87 6.99 -0.11
N TYR A 51 -9.16 5.97 -0.59
CA TYR A 51 -9.56 4.56 -0.46
C TYR A 51 -9.67 4.12 1.01
N LEU A 52 -8.65 4.39 1.82
CA LEU A 52 -8.68 4.03 3.23
C LEU A 52 -9.82 4.76 3.97
N ASN A 53 -9.97 6.06 3.73
CA ASN A 53 -11.08 6.85 4.30
C ASN A 53 -12.46 6.38 3.82
N TYR A 54 -12.57 5.87 2.58
CA TYR A 54 -13.79 5.26 2.09
C TYR A 54 -14.16 4.03 2.91
N GLY A 55 -13.22 3.13 3.17
CA GLY A 55 -13.44 1.96 4.02
C GLY A 55 -13.87 2.33 5.45
N VAL A 56 -13.24 3.37 6.02
CA VAL A 56 -13.65 3.93 7.33
C VAL A 56 -15.07 4.47 7.27
N GLN A 57 -15.41 5.24 6.24
CA GLN A 57 -16.74 5.86 6.07
C GLN A 57 -17.85 4.83 5.85
N GLN A 58 -17.54 3.70 5.19
CA GLN A 58 -18.47 2.60 5.00
C GLN A 58 -18.64 1.72 6.27
N GLY A 59 -17.81 1.92 7.30
CA GLY A 59 -17.86 1.15 8.54
C GLY A 59 -17.13 -0.19 8.49
N PHE A 60 -16.38 -0.49 7.41
CA PHE A 60 -15.75 -1.81 7.24
C PHE A 60 -14.69 -2.11 8.30
N PHE A 61 -14.04 -1.09 8.85
CA PHE A 61 -13.09 -1.26 9.95
C PHE A 61 -13.81 -1.34 11.30
N GLU A 62 -14.89 -0.57 11.50
CA GLU A 62 -15.71 -0.63 12.73
C GLU A 62 -16.35 -2.02 12.90
N GLU A 63 -16.81 -2.63 11.80
CA GLU A 63 -17.32 -4.01 11.79
C GLU A 63 -16.28 -5.04 12.20
N GLN A 64 -14.99 -4.73 12.06
CA GLN A 64 -13.87 -5.55 12.51
C GLN A 64 -13.37 -5.16 13.93
N GLY A 65 -14.03 -4.26 14.63
CA GLY A 65 -13.64 -3.79 15.96
C GLY A 65 -12.50 -2.79 15.97
N LEU A 66 -12.32 -2.02 14.88
CA LEU A 66 -11.30 -0.98 14.77
C LEU A 66 -11.92 0.43 14.66
N ASP A 67 -11.41 1.37 15.45
CA ASP A 67 -11.64 2.81 15.27
C ASP A 67 -10.41 3.42 14.56
N VAL A 68 -10.49 3.48 13.23
CA VAL A 68 -9.37 3.92 12.38
C VAL A 68 -9.41 5.42 12.17
N THR A 69 -8.32 6.09 12.55
CA THR A 69 -8.05 7.49 12.20
C THR A 69 -6.99 7.55 11.11
N VAL A 70 -7.27 8.26 10.01
CA VAL A 70 -6.35 8.38 8.87
C VAL A 70 -5.65 9.74 8.89
N ASP A 71 -4.32 9.71 8.99
CA ASP A 71 -3.44 10.87 8.86
C ASP A 71 -2.85 10.92 7.44
N VAL A 72 -3.11 12.01 6.71
CA VAL A 72 -2.56 12.15 5.35
C VAL A 72 -1.10 12.58 5.41
N SER A 73 -0.22 11.80 4.76
CA SER A 73 1.23 12.02 4.69
C SER A 73 1.70 12.41 3.28
N ALA A 74 2.90 12.97 3.19
CA ALA A 74 3.53 13.29 1.90
C ALA A 74 3.99 12.04 1.12
N GLY A 75 4.11 10.89 1.80
CA GLY A 75 4.53 9.61 1.24
C GLY A 75 5.00 8.65 2.33
N GLY A 76 5.28 7.40 1.96
CA GLY A 76 5.62 6.33 2.88
C GLY A 76 6.84 6.61 3.77
N ALA A 77 7.89 7.18 3.20
CA ALA A 77 9.09 7.54 3.97
C ALA A 77 8.81 8.53 5.11
N ALA A 78 7.86 9.45 4.91
CA ALA A 78 7.47 10.44 5.92
C ALA A 78 6.72 9.82 7.11
N ALA A 79 6.09 8.66 6.95
CA ALA A 79 5.35 7.97 8.00
C ALA A 79 6.23 7.11 8.94
N VAL A 80 7.42 6.69 8.48
CA VAL A 80 8.33 5.81 9.24
C VAL A 80 8.65 6.32 10.66
N PRO A 81 8.99 7.61 10.89
CA PRO A 81 9.22 8.10 12.24
C PRO A 81 8.02 7.97 13.17
N GLY A 82 6.80 8.11 12.63
CA GLY A 82 5.54 7.91 13.37
C GLY A 82 5.36 6.48 13.83
N LEU A 83 5.63 5.50 12.98
CA LEU A 83 5.66 4.08 13.33
C LEU A 83 6.68 3.80 14.43
N MET A 84 7.93 4.25 14.23
CA MET A 84 9.03 3.99 15.18
C MET A 84 8.82 4.62 16.55
N SER A 85 8.04 5.73 16.63
CA SER A 85 7.70 6.37 17.90
C SER A 85 6.44 5.81 18.57
N GLY A 86 5.69 4.92 17.88
CA GLY A 86 4.40 4.39 18.33
C GLY A 86 3.24 5.40 18.22
N GLY A 87 3.46 6.55 17.59
CA GLY A 87 2.41 7.54 17.29
C GLY A 87 1.46 7.06 16.19
N LEU A 88 1.95 6.21 15.30
CA LEU A 88 1.19 5.45 14.30
C LEU A 88 1.27 3.98 14.62
N GLN A 89 0.17 3.27 14.46
CA GLN A 89 0.10 1.81 14.55
C GLN A 89 0.40 1.18 13.19
N LEU A 90 -0.10 1.81 12.13
CA LEU A 90 0.06 1.36 10.76
C LEU A 90 0.44 2.55 9.86
N ALA A 91 1.07 2.26 8.73
CA ALA A 91 1.34 3.26 7.71
C ALA A 91 1.21 2.69 6.30
N GLY A 92 0.39 3.33 5.48
CA GLY A 92 0.43 3.18 4.05
C GLY A 92 1.75 3.73 3.50
N SER A 93 2.41 2.95 2.69
CA SER A 93 3.74 3.24 2.16
C SER A 93 3.89 2.64 0.77
N ASN A 94 4.83 3.17 0.00
CA ASN A 94 5.24 2.46 -1.21
C ASN A 94 6.28 1.38 -0.90
N THR A 95 6.42 0.45 -1.83
CA THR A 95 7.29 -0.73 -1.70
C THR A 95 8.78 -0.36 -1.58
N VAL A 96 9.26 0.68 -2.27
CA VAL A 96 10.64 1.15 -2.15
C VAL A 96 10.93 1.68 -0.75
N SER A 97 10.05 2.54 -0.19
CA SER A 97 10.22 3.05 1.18
C SER A 97 10.25 1.93 2.22
N ALA A 98 9.45 0.89 2.03
CA ALA A 98 9.43 -0.28 2.91
C ALA A 98 10.74 -1.07 2.84
N LEU A 99 11.21 -1.38 1.63
CA LEU A 99 12.49 -2.09 1.42
C LEU A 99 13.68 -1.29 1.94
N LEU A 100 13.72 0.03 1.71
CA LEU A 100 14.75 0.92 2.26
C LEU A 100 14.76 0.95 3.79
N ALA A 101 13.58 0.93 4.43
CA ALA A 101 13.49 0.92 5.88
C ALA A 101 14.08 -0.38 6.46
N VAL A 102 13.81 -1.52 5.82
CA VAL A 102 14.36 -2.82 6.22
C VAL A 102 15.86 -2.90 5.92
N GLU A 103 16.31 -2.41 4.77
CA GLU A 103 17.75 -2.32 4.43
C GLU A 103 18.54 -1.53 5.49
N LYS A 104 17.95 -0.45 6.00
CA LYS A 104 18.53 0.34 7.10
C LYS A 104 18.39 -0.31 8.47
N GLY A 105 17.88 -1.53 8.54
CA GLY A 105 17.75 -2.31 9.78
C GLY A 105 16.62 -1.85 10.70
N LEU A 106 15.62 -1.12 10.19
CA LEU A 106 14.44 -0.77 10.98
C LEU A 106 13.54 -2.00 11.16
N PRO A 107 13.02 -2.26 12.36
CA PRO A 107 12.17 -3.40 12.65
C PRO A 107 10.74 -3.17 12.15
N ILE A 108 10.59 -3.09 10.82
CA ILE A 108 9.33 -2.85 10.13
C ILE A 108 8.99 -4.09 9.29
N THR A 109 7.71 -4.35 9.11
CA THR A 109 7.19 -5.43 8.26
C THR A 109 5.98 -4.96 7.46
N MET A 110 5.81 -5.50 6.25
CA MET A 110 4.58 -5.34 5.48
C MET A 110 3.51 -6.26 6.05
N VAL A 111 2.37 -5.70 6.39
CA VAL A 111 1.25 -6.43 6.99
C VAL A 111 0.06 -6.59 6.05
N ALA A 112 -0.05 -5.76 5.03
CA ALA A 112 -1.08 -5.87 4.01
C ALA A 112 -0.62 -5.25 2.69
N PRO A 113 -1.16 -5.69 1.54
CA PRO A 113 -0.97 -5.00 0.27
C PRO A 113 -1.72 -3.67 0.26
N GLY A 114 -1.24 -2.73 -0.55
CA GLY A 114 -1.90 -1.46 -0.83
C GLY A 114 -2.37 -1.38 -2.28
N THR A 115 -1.86 -0.39 -3.01
CA THR A 115 -2.21 -0.13 -4.41
C THR A 115 -1.36 -0.94 -5.38
N PHE A 116 -1.98 -1.32 -6.50
CA PHE A 116 -1.33 -1.95 -7.65
C PHE A 116 -1.53 -1.08 -8.90
N GLY A 117 -0.52 -1.02 -9.75
CA GLY A 117 -0.62 -0.46 -11.08
C GLY A 117 -1.56 -1.27 -11.97
N SER A 118 -1.88 -0.72 -13.13
CA SER A 118 -2.69 -1.37 -14.15
C SER A 118 -1.95 -2.58 -14.76
N GLU A 119 -2.72 -3.47 -15.38
CA GLU A 119 -2.19 -4.52 -16.26
C GLU A 119 -2.23 -4.10 -17.74
N THR A 120 -2.79 -2.93 -18.04
CA THR A 120 -3.01 -2.42 -19.39
C THR A 120 -2.16 -1.18 -19.63
N GLU A 121 -1.28 -1.21 -20.63
CA GLU A 121 -0.48 -0.05 -21.05
C GLU A 121 -1.38 1.14 -21.40
N GLY A 122 -0.95 2.34 -21.02
CA GLY A 122 -1.64 3.60 -21.31
C GLY A 122 -2.84 3.91 -20.37
N GLU A 123 -3.10 3.04 -19.40
CA GLU A 123 -4.18 3.19 -18.43
C GLU A 123 -3.65 2.89 -17.02
N ASP A 124 -2.96 3.85 -16.40
CA ASP A 124 -2.49 3.70 -15.03
C ASP A 124 -2.88 4.91 -14.18
N PHE A 125 -2.95 4.72 -12.87
CA PHE A 125 -3.21 5.79 -11.92
C PHE A 125 -1.97 6.68 -11.66
N SER A 126 -0.86 6.39 -12.30
CA SER A 126 0.41 7.11 -12.23
C SER A 126 0.92 7.43 -13.63
N ALA A 127 1.37 8.67 -13.84
CA ALA A 127 1.91 9.10 -15.13
C ALA A 127 3.01 10.16 -14.96
N VAL A 128 3.93 10.20 -15.91
CA VAL A 128 4.82 11.34 -16.12
C VAL A 128 4.15 12.28 -17.12
N LEU A 129 3.85 13.48 -16.65
CA LEU A 129 3.14 14.52 -17.41
C LEU A 129 4.12 15.59 -17.90
N VAL A 130 3.88 16.08 -19.09
CA VAL A 130 4.60 17.24 -19.68
C VAL A 130 3.60 18.34 -20.06
N ALA A 131 4.06 19.58 -20.16
CA ALA A 131 3.21 20.68 -20.58
C ALA A 131 2.66 20.45 -22.00
N GLU A 132 1.47 21.00 -22.32
CA GLU A 132 0.80 20.87 -23.62
C GLU A 132 1.71 21.21 -24.81
N ASN A 133 2.48 22.28 -24.66
CA ASN A 133 3.40 22.80 -25.68
C ASN A 133 4.85 22.26 -25.55
N SER A 134 5.11 21.29 -24.68
CA SER A 134 6.43 20.66 -24.54
C SER A 134 6.85 19.98 -25.83
N ASP A 135 8.15 20.04 -26.16
CA ASP A 135 8.73 19.30 -27.28
C ASP A 135 8.91 17.80 -26.97
N ILE A 136 8.86 17.39 -25.69
CA ILE A 136 8.87 15.98 -25.27
C ILE A 136 7.55 15.34 -25.74
N ARG A 137 7.62 14.30 -26.60
CA ARG A 137 6.46 13.64 -27.21
C ARG A 137 6.32 12.17 -26.85
N GLU A 138 7.44 11.53 -26.58
CA GLU A 138 7.55 10.11 -26.27
C GLU A 138 8.59 9.89 -25.17
N PRO A 139 8.63 8.70 -24.52
CA PRO A 139 9.58 8.43 -23.43
C PRO A 139 11.04 8.72 -23.79
N ALA A 140 11.43 8.49 -25.05
CA ALA A 140 12.78 8.75 -25.51
C ALA A 140 13.22 10.23 -25.40
N ASP A 141 12.27 11.15 -25.46
CA ASP A 141 12.53 12.59 -25.35
C ASP A 141 12.79 13.04 -23.89
N LEU A 142 12.54 12.16 -22.90
CA LEU A 142 12.81 12.45 -21.47
C LEU A 142 14.31 12.42 -21.15
N ALA A 143 15.17 11.93 -22.05
CA ALA A 143 16.62 11.95 -21.84
C ALA A 143 17.14 13.36 -21.64
N GLY A 144 17.79 13.62 -20.50
CA GLY A 144 18.33 14.95 -20.13
C GLY A 144 17.31 15.93 -19.58
N SER A 145 16.08 15.50 -19.30
CA SER A 145 15.03 16.32 -18.69
C SER A 145 15.13 16.37 -17.16
N THR A 146 14.50 17.39 -16.60
CA THR A 146 14.28 17.52 -15.16
C THR A 146 12.86 17.03 -14.84
N ILE A 147 12.76 15.92 -14.10
CA ILE A 147 11.48 15.31 -13.71
C ILE A 147 11.23 15.52 -12.22
N ALA A 148 10.10 16.12 -11.86
CA ALA A 148 9.70 16.22 -10.46
C ALA A 148 9.12 14.89 -9.96
N VAL A 149 9.52 14.50 -8.75
CA VAL A 149 8.99 13.36 -7.98
C VAL A 149 8.64 13.85 -6.57
N ASN A 150 7.72 13.15 -5.87
CA ASN A 150 7.29 13.58 -4.53
C ASN A 150 8.34 13.39 -3.44
N THR A 151 9.25 12.45 -3.64
CA THR A 151 10.37 12.12 -2.73
C THR A 151 11.49 11.54 -3.58
N LEU A 152 12.72 12.05 -3.41
CA LEU A 152 13.90 11.55 -4.10
C LEU A 152 14.32 10.16 -3.59
N GLU A 153 15.02 9.42 -4.42
CA GLU A 153 15.52 8.09 -4.11
C GLU A 153 14.38 7.17 -3.62
N ASN A 154 13.28 7.16 -4.39
CA ASN A 154 12.03 6.49 -3.99
C ASN A 154 11.31 5.85 -5.19
N ILE A 155 10.02 5.47 -5.01
CA ILE A 155 9.24 4.71 -5.99
C ILE A 155 9.14 5.42 -7.35
N GLY A 156 9.05 6.77 -7.36
CA GLY A 156 9.01 7.55 -8.60
C GLY A 156 10.28 7.36 -9.44
N ASP A 157 11.44 7.61 -8.83
CA ASP A 157 12.74 7.49 -9.49
C ASP A 157 12.97 6.06 -10.02
N VAL A 158 12.70 5.05 -9.16
CA VAL A 158 12.92 3.63 -9.48
C VAL A 158 12.05 3.19 -10.65
N THR A 159 10.75 3.48 -10.61
CA THR A 159 9.82 3.01 -11.64
C THR A 159 9.93 3.81 -12.94
N ILE A 160 10.23 5.12 -12.88
CA ILE A 160 10.52 5.91 -14.08
C ILE A 160 11.79 5.39 -14.74
N SER A 161 12.85 5.13 -13.97
CA SER A 161 14.11 4.61 -14.51
C SER A 161 13.91 3.25 -15.18
N ALA A 162 13.22 2.32 -14.52
CA ALA A 162 12.90 1.02 -15.09
C ALA A 162 12.07 1.13 -16.38
N ALA A 163 11.03 1.97 -16.38
CA ALA A 163 10.20 2.17 -17.58
C ALA A 163 10.98 2.84 -18.72
N LEU A 164 11.89 3.76 -18.45
CA LEU A 164 12.76 4.36 -19.48
C LEU A 164 13.70 3.33 -20.10
N GLU A 165 14.23 2.40 -19.32
CA GLU A 165 15.09 1.31 -19.84
C GLU A 165 14.33 0.38 -20.76
N GLU A 166 13.05 0.08 -20.50
CA GLU A 166 12.17 -0.67 -21.43
C GLU A 166 12.02 0.05 -22.78
N HIS A 167 12.09 1.38 -22.80
CA HIS A 167 12.11 2.21 -24.01
C HIS A 167 13.51 2.41 -24.59
N GLY A 168 14.55 1.78 -24.03
CA GLY A 168 15.95 1.91 -24.47
C GLY A 168 16.58 3.26 -24.15
N VAL A 169 16.08 3.96 -23.15
CA VAL A 169 16.58 5.26 -22.68
C VAL A 169 17.44 5.03 -21.43
N ASP A 170 18.65 5.59 -21.43
CA ASP A 170 19.51 5.58 -20.24
C ASP A 170 18.97 6.56 -19.18
N PRO A 171 18.47 6.08 -18.04
CA PRO A 171 17.91 6.93 -17.00
C PRO A 171 18.95 7.82 -16.29
N ALA A 172 20.25 7.53 -16.41
CA ALA A 172 21.32 8.35 -15.82
C ALA A 172 21.38 9.78 -16.39
N GLY A 173 20.70 10.02 -17.52
CA GLY A 173 20.58 11.36 -18.11
C GLY A 173 19.46 12.20 -17.51
N VAL A 174 18.56 11.62 -16.71
CA VAL A 174 17.41 12.31 -16.10
C VAL A 174 17.83 12.97 -14.78
N GLU A 175 17.42 14.21 -14.55
CA GLU A 175 17.58 14.89 -13.26
C GLU A 175 16.27 14.82 -12.47
N PHE A 176 16.25 14.08 -11.35
CA PHE A 176 15.10 14.07 -10.46
C PHE A 176 15.17 15.20 -9.45
N VAL A 177 14.01 15.89 -9.22
CA VAL A 177 13.88 16.97 -8.23
C VAL A 177 12.67 16.71 -7.35
N GLU A 178 12.79 17.04 -6.04
CA GLU A 178 11.72 16.81 -5.08
C GLU A 178 10.74 17.97 -5.07
N ILE A 179 9.48 17.71 -5.42
CA ILE A 179 8.35 18.64 -5.33
C ILE A 179 7.13 17.81 -4.89
N GLY A 180 6.35 18.30 -3.91
CA GLY A 180 5.11 17.61 -3.50
C GLY A 180 4.05 17.62 -4.60
N PHE A 181 3.26 16.56 -4.72
CA PHE A 181 2.24 16.37 -5.77
C PHE A 181 1.38 17.62 -6.08
N PRO A 182 0.80 18.35 -5.10
CA PRO A 182 -0.03 19.53 -5.42
C PRO A 182 0.73 20.68 -6.09
N ASP A 183 2.06 20.72 -5.97
CA ASP A 183 2.91 21.81 -6.45
C ASP A 183 3.58 21.51 -7.79
N MET A 184 3.54 20.23 -8.27
CA MET A 184 4.23 19.82 -9.50
C MET A 184 3.59 20.43 -10.74
N ILE A 185 2.27 20.35 -10.91
CA ILE A 185 1.58 20.92 -12.09
C ILE A 185 1.81 22.44 -12.17
N PRO A 186 1.65 23.22 -11.08
CA PRO A 186 2.07 24.63 -11.09
C PRO A 186 3.53 24.87 -11.45
N ALA A 187 4.46 23.99 -11.07
CA ALA A 187 5.88 24.11 -11.43
C ALA A 187 6.11 23.79 -12.92
N LEU A 188 5.40 22.78 -13.47
CA LEU A 188 5.41 22.41 -14.88
C LEU A 188 4.91 23.56 -15.76
N GLU A 189 3.76 24.17 -15.40
CA GLU A 189 3.19 25.31 -16.12
C GLU A 189 4.12 26.55 -16.17
N ARG A 190 4.93 26.72 -15.11
CA ARG A 190 5.93 27.81 -15.04
C ARG A 190 7.25 27.47 -15.74
N GLY A 191 7.39 26.27 -16.30
CA GLY A 191 8.62 25.81 -16.93
C GLY A 191 9.80 25.69 -15.95
N GLN A 192 9.52 25.38 -14.69
CA GLN A 192 10.55 25.13 -13.67
C GLN A 192 11.07 23.69 -13.68
N ILE A 193 10.29 22.79 -14.29
CA ILE A 193 10.59 21.40 -14.56
C ILE A 193 10.12 21.06 -15.97
N ASP A 194 10.68 20.04 -16.58
CA ASP A 194 10.34 19.58 -17.92
C ASP A 194 9.18 18.57 -17.88
N ALA A 195 9.11 17.77 -16.81
CA ALA A 195 8.07 16.78 -16.58
C ALA A 195 7.74 16.64 -15.08
N ALA A 196 6.53 16.15 -14.79
CA ALA A 196 6.02 15.91 -13.44
C ALA A 196 5.52 14.47 -13.33
N TRP A 197 6.05 13.72 -12.38
CA TRP A 197 5.49 12.42 -12.05
C TRP A 197 4.38 12.56 -11.02
N GLU A 198 3.19 12.19 -11.42
CA GLU A 198 2.00 12.33 -10.62
C GLU A 198 1.28 11.00 -10.41
N ILE A 199 0.48 10.93 -9.35
CA ILE A 199 -0.53 9.90 -9.14
C ILE A 199 -1.92 10.56 -9.11
N GLU A 200 -2.97 9.77 -9.28
CA GLU A 200 -4.34 10.30 -9.17
C GLU A 200 -4.64 10.87 -7.76
N PRO A 201 -5.34 12.00 -7.66
CA PRO A 201 -6.08 12.72 -8.71
C PRO A 201 -5.25 13.70 -9.55
N PHE A 202 -3.97 13.85 -9.28
CA PHE A 202 -3.13 14.89 -9.87
C PHE A 202 -2.83 14.63 -11.36
N VAL A 203 -2.86 13.35 -11.79
CA VAL A 203 -2.79 13.01 -13.23
C VAL A 203 -3.98 13.62 -13.99
N THR A 204 -5.20 13.39 -13.51
CA THR A 204 -6.41 13.95 -14.13
C THR A 204 -6.45 15.48 -14.02
N ILE A 205 -6.09 16.06 -12.87
CA ILE A 205 -6.01 17.53 -12.69
C ILE A 205 -5.00 18.14 -13.66
N GLY A 206 -3.83 17.50 -13.82
CA GLY A 206 -2.83 17.92 -14.80
C GLY A 206 -3.35 17.87 -16.24
N ALA A 207 -4.05 16.81 -16.62
CA ALA A 207 -4.66 16.66 -17.94
C ALA A 207 -5.73 17.72 -18.19
N GLU A 208 -6.57 18.04 -17.21
CA GLU A 208 -7.55 19.15 -17.32
C GLU A 208 -6.87 20.53 -17.47
N SER A 209 -5.66 20.70 -16.93
CA SER A 209 -4.83 21.90 -17.11
C SER A 209 -4.07 21.93 -18.44
N GLY A 210 -4.23 20.90 -19.29
CA GLY A 210 -3.59 20.78 -20.60
C GLY A 210 -2.26 20.03 -20.59
N ALA A 211 -1.79 19.53 -19.44
CA ALA A 211 -0.65 18.62 -19.42
C ALA A 211 -1.04 17.28 -20.06
N ARG A 212 -0.06 16.57 -20.60
CA ARG A 212 -0.31 15.29 -21.26
C ARG A 212 0.68 14.22 -20.77
N PRO A 213 0.22 12.97 -20.61
CA PRO A 213 1.10 11.88 -20.23
C PRO A 213 2.06 11.51 -21.37
N VAL A 214 3.27 11.14 -21.02
CA VAL A 214 4.30 10.62 -21.95
C VAL A 214 4.89 9.29 -21.50
N LEU A 215 4.64 8.89 -20.23
CA LEU A 215 5.10 7.64 -19.66
C LEU A 215 4.14 7.23 -18.52
N TRP A 216 3.80 5.95 -18.41
CA TRP A 216 3.06 5.36 -17.29
C TRP A 216 4.01 4.42 -16.52
N PRO A 217 4.80 4.96 -15.57
CA PRO A 217 5.97 4.25 -15.06
C PRO A 217 5.66 2.94 -14.35
N TYR A 218 4.50 2.80 -13.71
CA TYR A 218 4.18 1.55 -13.02
C TYR A 218 3.90 0.41 -14.00
N VAL A 219 2.95 0.61 -14.91
CA VAL A 219 2.57 -0.44 -15.87
C VAL A 219 3.66 -0.70 -16.91
N GLU A 220 4.44 0.32 -17.30
CA GLU A 220 5.51 0.17 -18.30
C GLU A 220 6.77 -0.44 -17.70
N ALA A 221 7.05 -0.24 -16.40
CA ALA A 221 8.08 -0.99 -15.71
C ALA A 221 7.68 -2.47 -15.52
N ARG A 222 6.46 -2.72 -15.05
CA ARG A 222 5.89 -4.07 -14.87
C ARG A 222 4.37 -4.01 -14.78
N PRO A 223 3.61 -4.63 -15.70
CA PRO A 223 2.16 -4.72 -15.61
C PRO A 223 1.70 -5.34 -14.28
N GLY A 224 0.73 -4.72 -13.63
CA GLY A 224 0.16 -5.18 -12.36
C GLY A 224 1.07 -5.00 -11.14
N LEU A 225 2.11 -4.17 -11.23
CA LEU A 225 3.09 -3.93 -10.18
C LEU A 225 2.42 -3.51 -8.86
N MET A 226 2.71 -4.21 -7.77
CA MET A 226 2.35 -3.77 -6.42
C MET A 226 3.27 -2.62 -6.02
N VAL A 227 2.71 -1.43 -5.91
CA VAL A 227 3.47 -0.21 -5.58
C VAL A 227 3.20 0.29 -4.17
N GLY A 228 2.06 -0.07 -3.58
CA GLY A 228 1.67 0.30 -2.22
C GLY A 228 1.59 -0.90 -1.28
N SER A 229 1.81 -0.64 -0.01
CA SER A 229 1.70 -1.62 1.08
C SER A 229 1.37 -0.93 2.39
N TYR A 230 0.87 -1.68 3.37
CA TYR A 230 0.72 -1.20 4.74
C TYR A 230 1.81 -1.82 5.63
N LEU A 231 2.41 -0.98 6.44
CA LEU A 231 3.53 -1.29 7.31
C LEU A 231 3.11 -1.22 8.78
N ALA A 232 3.72 -2.08 9.59
CA ALA A 232 3.73 -1.99 11.05
C ALA A 232 5.15 -2.19 11.57
N THR A 233 5.41 -1.87 12.84
CA THR A 233 6.61 -2.38 13.49
C THR A 233 6.44 -3.88 13.78
N GLN A 234 7.53 -4.65 13.74
CA GLN A 234 7.53 -6.07 14.10
C GLN A 234 6.96 -6.28 15.51
N GLU A 235 7.35 -5.41 16.46
CA GLU A 235 6.85 -5.45 17.83
C GLU A 235 5.33 -5.25 17.90
N TYR A 236 4.77 -4.25 17.18
CA TYR A 236 3.33 -4.00 17.18
C TYR A 236 2.55 -5.17 16.59
N ARG A 237 3.02 -5.72 15.46
CA ARG A 237 2.42 -6.90 14.82
C ARG A 237 2.39 -8.11 15.76
N GLU A 238 3.52 -8.39 16.46
CA GLU A 238 3.63 -9.54 17.36
C GLU A 238 2.75 -9.39 18.60
N GLN A 239 2.57 -8.17 19.09
CA GLN A 239 1.75 -7.89 20.27
C GLN A 239 0.26 -7.75 19.98
N ASN A 240 -0.12 -7.45 18.72
CA ASN A 240 -1.50 -7.15 18.32
C ASN A 240 -1.89 -7.88 17.02
N PRO A 241 -1.70 -9.21 16.91
CA PRO A 241 -2.00 -9.94 15.68
C PRO A 241 -3.48 -9.83 15.27
N GLU A 242 -4.40 -9.74 16.24
CA GLU A 242 -5.83 -9.55 16.02
C GLU A 242 -6.16 -8.18 15.38
N VAL A 243 -5.40 -7.13 15.71
CA VAL A 243 -5.55 -5.80 15.08
C VAL A 243 -5.08 -5.85 13.63
N ILE A 244 -3.98 -6.55 13.35
CA ILE A 244 -3.47 -6.71 11.99
C ILE A 244 -4.45 -7.50 11.11
N GLU A 245 -5.03 -8.58 11.64
CA GLU A 245 -6.03 -9.38 10.93
C GLU A 245 -7.31 -8.56 10.68
N ALA A 246 -7.82 -7.87 11.70
CA ALA A 246 -8.98 -6.99 11.59
C ALA A 246 -8.76 -5.89 10.55
N PHE A 247 -7.56 -5.29 10.50
CA PHE A 247 -7.22 -4.28 9.51
C PHE A 247 -7.18 -4.85 8.08
N ARG A 248 -6.59 -6.04 7.88
CA ARG A 248 -6.60 -6.76 6.61
C ARG A 248 -8.04 -7.02 6.12
N ASN A 249 -8.91 -7.51 7.01
CA ASN A 249 -10.31 -7.77 6.71
C ASN A 249 -11.07 -6.48 6.31
N GLY A 250 -10.80 -5.36 6.98
CA GLY A 250 -11.35 -4.05 6.63
C GLY A 250 -10.90 -3.57 5.25
N LEU A 251 -9.60 -3.78 4.90
CA LEU A 251 -9.08 -3.48 3.57
C LEU A 251 -9.71 -4.37 2.50
N GLU A 252 -9.85 -5.68 2.76
CA GLU A 252 -10.47 -6.62 1.82
C GLU A 252 -11.95 -6.28 1.57
N ALA A 253 -12.71 -5.95 2.62
CA ALA A 253 -14.08 -5.48 2.48
C ALA A 253 -14.17 -4.17 1.66
N THR A 254 -13.21 -3.25 1.87
CA THR A 254 -13.11 -2.02 1.10
C THR A 254 -12.84 -2.31 -0.37
N ALA A 255 -11.88 -3.18 -0.67
CA ALA A 255 -11.53 -3.58 -2.04
C ALA A 255 -12.72 -4.26 -2.74
N ALA A 256 -13.40 -5.18 -2.05
CA ALA A 256 -14.59 -5.85 -2.57
C ALA A 256 -15.72 -4.85 -2.89
N SER A 257 -15.97 -3.88 -2.01
CA SER A 257 -16.96 -2.83 -2.23
C SER A 257 -16.64 -1.96 -3.45
N VAL A 258 -15.38 -1.55 -3.61
CA VAL A 258 -14.94 -0.76 -4.77
C VAL A 258 -15.02 -1.58 -6.06
N ALA A 259 -14.69 -2.87 -6.02
CA ALA A 259 -14.77 -3.76 -7.18
C ALA A 259 -16.22 -4.05 -7.60
N GLU A 260 -17.14 -4.16 -6.65
CA GLU A 260 -18.57 -4.39 -6.90
C GLU A 260 -19.26 -3.14 -7.47
N ASP A 261 -18.97 -1.96 -6.90
CA ASP A 261 -19.56 -0.68 -7.33
C ASP A 261 -18.49 0.44 -7.35
N PRO A 262 -17.65 0.50 -8.40
CA PRO A 262 -16.65 1.56 -8.53
C PRO A 262 -17.28 2.96 -8.66
N ASP A 263 -18.53 3.08 -9.12
CA ASP A 263 -19.23 4.36 -9.24
C ASP A 263 -19.63 4.91 -7.87
N ALA A 264 -19.93 4.04 -6.89
CA ALA A 264 -20.15 4.47 -5.51
C ALA A 264 -18.88 5.08 -4.90
N PHE A 265 -17.72 4.46 -5.11
CA PHE A 265 -16.43 5.01 -4.68
C PHE A 265 -16.14 6.35 -5.39
N ARG A 266 -16.32 6.44 -6.73
CA ARG A 266 -16.15 7.69 -7.49
C ARG A 266 -17.05 8.81 -6.98
N THR A 267 -18.27 8.49 -6.55
CA THR A 267 -19.21 9.44 -5.97
C THR A 267 -18.74 10.00 -4.63
N ALA A 268 -17.98 9.22 -3.85
CA ALA A 268 -17.41 9.64 -2.57
C ALA A 268 -16.10 10.46 -2.73
N LEU A 269 -15.36 10.29 -3.82
CA LEU A 269 -14.05 10.93 -4.05
C LEU A 269 -14.06 12.47 -3.93
N PRO A 270 -15.10 13.23 -4.34
CA PRO A 270 -15.12 14.68 -4.16
C PRO A 270 -14.91 15.11 -2.70
N ASP A 271 -15.48 14.41 -1.76
CA ASP A 271 -15.33 14.69 -0.33
C ASP A 271 -14.02 14.12 0.24
N LEU A 272 -13.61 12.92 -0.20
CA LEU A 272 -12.46 12.18 0.33
C LEU A 272 -11.13 12.70 -0.23
N ALA A 273 -11.06 13.01 -1.52
CA ALA A 273 -9.86 13.50 -2.20
C ALA A 273 -9.88 15.01 -2.46
N ARG A 274 -10.99 15.71 -2.11
CA ARG A 274 -11.18 17.16 -2.33
C ARG A 274 -11.05 17.57 -3.80
N VAL A 275 -11.65 16.78 -4.67
CA VAL A 275 -11.67 16.99 -6.12
C VAL A 275 -13.08 17.35 -6.61
N THR A 276 -13.20 17.80 -7.86
CA THR A 276 -14.52 18.00 -8.46
C THR A 276 -15.14 16.66 -8.87
N PRO A 277 -16.48 16.58 -9.00
CA PRO A 277 -17.12 15.36 -9.52
C PRO A 277 -16.63 14.97 -10.93
N GLU A 278 -16.24 15.94 -11.77
CA GLU A 278 -15.69 15.73 -13.09
C GLU A 278 -14.35 15.00 -13.02
N VAL A 279 -13.42 15.49 -12.19
CA VAL A 279 -12.12 14.84 -11.91
C VAL A 279 -12.37 13.44 -11.39
N ALA A 280 -13.20 13.27 -10.35
CA ALA A 280 -13.51 11.97 -9.75
C ALA A 280 -14.04 10.95 -10.78
N GLY A 281 -14.87 11.42 -11.73
CA GLY A 281 -15.43 10.60 -12.81
C GLY A 281 -14.40 10.15 -13.85
N SER A 282 -13.33 10.94 -14.05
CA SER A 282 -12.33 10.72 -15.11
C SER A 282 -11.06 10.02 -14.63
N MET A 283 -10.83 9.95 -13.30
CA MET A 283 -9.63 9.34 -12.72
C MET A 283 -9.49 7.88 -13.11
N THR A 284 -8.26 7.44 -13.35
CA THR A 284 -7.92 6.02 -13.42
C THR A 284 -7.70 5.51 -11.98
N LEU A 285 -8.50 4.52 -11.59
CA LEU A 285 -8.37 3.94 -10.24
C LEU A 285 -7.27 2.89 -10.23
N PRO A 286 -6.43 2.82 -9.17
CA PRO A 286 -5.52 1.70 -8.96
C PRO A 286 -6.32 0.42 -8.72
N GLN A 287 -5.64 -0.71 -8.81
CA GLN A 287 -6.18 -1.98 -8.38
C GLN A 287 -5.87 -2.22 -6.90
N TRP A 288 -6.75 -2.94 -6.21
CA TRP A 288 -6.55 -3.42 -4.84
C TRP A 288 -6.74 -4.92 -4.83
N LYS A 289 -5.74 -5.66 -4.35
CA LYS A 289 -5.72 -7.12 -4.25
C LYS A 289 -5.55 -7.51 -2.78
N SER A 290 -5.91 -8.72 -2.42
CA SER A 290 -5.88 -9.20 -1.03
C SER A 290 -4.51 -9.73 -0.59
N GLU A 291 -3.64 -10.07 -1.55
CA GLU A 291 -2.36 -10.71 -1.27
C GLU A 291 -1.18 -9.79 -1.61
N ILE A 292 -0.12 -9.86 -0.79
CA ILE A 292 1.16 -9.21 -1.09
C ILE A 292 1.81 -9.94 -2.27
N ASP A 293 2.13 -9.20 -3.32
CA ASP A 293 2.83 -9.72 -4.49
C ASP A 293 4.35 -9.71 -4.28
N VAL A 294 4.86 -10.86 -3.86
CA VAL A 294 6.31 -11.03 -3.61
C VAL A 294 7.14 -10.84 -4.88
N GLU A 295 6.62 -11.23 -6.05
CA GLU A 295 7.33 -11.03 -7.32
C GLU A 295 7.48 -9.54 -7.67
N SER A 296 6.49 -8.70 -7.32
CA SER A 296 6.62 -7.24 -7.43
C SER A 296 7.70 -6.69 -6.51
N LEU A 297 7.80 -7.23 -5.28
CA LEU A 297 8.85 -6.80 -4.34
C LEU A 297 10.24 -7.20 -4.80
N GLU A 298 10.40 -8.42 -5.34
CA GLU A 298 11.66 -8.89 -5.91
C GLU A 298 12.08 -8.04 -7.11
N PHE A 299 11.13 -7.69 -8.00
CA PHE A 299 11.38 -6.78 -9.11
C PHE A 299 11.84 -5.40 -8.63
N ILE A 300 11.13 -4.80 -7.68
CA ILE A 300 11.49 -3.48 -7.13
C ILE A 300 12.87 -3.53 -6.45
N GLU A 301 13.17 -4.59 -5.68
CA GLU A 301 14.47 -4.77 -5.05
C GLU A 301 15.60 -4.82 -6.10
N GLU A 302 15.39 -5.57 -7.19
CA GLU A 302 16.34 -5.64 -8.30
C GLU A 302 16.56 -4.26 -8.91
N GLN A 303 15.50 -3.51 -9.22
CA GLN A 303 15.60 -2.16 -9.77
C GLN A 303 16.31 -1.19 -8.81
N MET A 304 16.05 -1.28 -7.50
CA MET A 304 16.76 -0.48 -6.49
C MET A 304 18.27 -0.74 -6.50
N ARG A 305 18.69 -1.99 -6.72
CA ARG A 305 20.13 -2.33 -6.86
C ARG A 305 20.71 -1.86 -8.18
N GLU A 306 20.01 -2.06 -9.29
CA GLU A 306 20.47 -1.68 -10.63
C GLU A 306 20.68 -0.17 -10.73
N HIS A 307 19.79 0.61 -10.13
CA HIS A 307 19.92 2.08 -10.09
C HIS A 307 20.74 2.61 -8.90
N GLY A 308 21.38 1.70 -8.12
CA GLY A 308 22.33 2.07 -7.07
C GLY A 308 21.70 2.67 -5.82
N LEU A 309 20.39 2.48 -5.61
CA LEU A 309 19.68 2.94 -4.43
C LEU A 309 20.04 2.10 -3.18
N ILE A 310 20.31 0.83 -3.38
CA ILE A 310 20.84 -0.09 -2.38
C ILE A 310 22.06 -0.82 -2.94
N SER A 311 23.00 -1.19 -2.06
CA SER A 311 24.23 -1.88 -2.48
C SER A 311 24.20 -3.38 -2.22
N GLU A 312 23.44 -3.81 -1.23
CA GLU A 312 23.30 -5.22 -0.82
C GLU A 312 21.83 -5.65 -1.02
N PRO A 313 21.58 -6.91 -1.37
CA PRO A 313 20.23 -7.40 -1.56
C PRO A 313 19.43 -7.39 -0.24
N VAL A 314 18.17 -7.01 -0.33
CA VAL A 314 17.21 -7.09 0.77
C VAL A 314 16.50 -8.44 0.72
N ASP A 315 16.43 -9.15 1.84
CA ASP A 315 15.62 -10.37 1.94
C ASP A 315 14.13 -9.99 1.93
N VAL A 316 13.53 -10.06 0.74
CA VAL A 316 12.12 -9.73 0.53
C VAL A 316 11.20 -10.60 1.40
N GLY A 317 11.55 -11.88 1.60
CA GLY A 317 10.78 -12.77 2.47
C GLY A 317 10.77 -12.32 3.95
N ALA A 318 11.82 -11.64 4.40
CA ALA A 318 11.87 -11.10 5.77
C ALA A 318 11.08 -9.78 5.93
N VAL A 319 10.75 -9.11 4.82
CA VAL A 319 9.96 -7.87 4.83
C VAL A 319 8.47 -8.14 4.98
N VAL A 320 8.00 -9.28 4.46
CA VAL A 320 6.59 -9.66 4.47
C VAL A 320 6.24 -10.38 5.77
N ALA A 321 5.12 -10.02 6.36
CA ALA A 321 4.57 -10.73 7.51
C ALA A 321 3.90 -12.04 7.05
N ASP A 322 4.27 -13.16 7.69
CA ASP A 322 3.57 -14.45 7.56
C ASP A 322 2.13 -14.36 8.05
#